data_f2a889f50809bcea16977fd2a7d2b8da
#
_entry.id   f2a889f50809bcea16977fd2a7d2b8da
#
_cell.length_a   1.000
_cell.length_b   1.000
_cell.length_c   1.000
_cell.angle_alpha   90.00
_cell.angle_beta   90.00
_cell.angle_gamma   90.00
#
_symmetry.space_group_name_H-M   'P 1'
#
loop_
_entity.id
_entity.type
_entity.pdbx_description
1 polymer ?
#
loop_
_entity_poly.entity_id
_entity_poly.type
_entity_poly.pdbx_seq_one_letter_code
_entity_poly.pdbx_strand_id
1 'polypeptide(L)'
;MPWTPVDVKPYTPVAQPVWSGHDGVYPLEAVAAVTGMTPSFVGKVVGKSKSATLGPDDVRLLLEQDAYHETFVPRSRILDYLEAQSDRPKVKSLSLEDCTDRMIVGSSRDVLDTMPNSIYQTIVTSTPYWAMRLYKDMEADTWADGETCPYGMEQTPEGFVRHSVEILHKAKHTLKGDGSVFWNVGDTYNTRTQVRNNAAETLRAMHGEGERKGWHDHAVRRYSSGHSYLKDGEQCLIPFEITRRASMLGYWVKSVICWGKTHSMPEPQTSRVSRATEHIIHLTVQRTPTLHKEFYFDAPSELGGKEDWEADKLSDSWLLSPSAGRGGHGAQFPLNLPGRCIGISSERGDLVLDPFMGSGTTAVAATRLGRRWTGIDISPTYAKEAERNIRTASEALF
;
A
#
# COMPACT_ATOMS: atom_id res chain seq x y z
N MET A 1 40.56 -7.05 7.99
CA MET A 1 40.43 -8.46 7.60
C MET A 1 39.80 -8.48 6.22
N PRO A 2 40.36 -9.22 5.26
CA PRO A 2 39.77 -9.30 3.90
C PRO A 2 38.41 -10.00 4.00
N TRP A 3 37.45 -9.43 3.29
CA TRP A 3 36.10 -9.93 3.13
C TRP A 3 36.16 -11.29 2.40
N THR A 4 35.72 -12.35 3.06
CA THR A 4 35.55 -13.64 2.40
C THR A 4 34.15 -13.65 1.78
N PRO A 5 34.02 -13.86 0.45
CA PRO A 5 32.71 -13.99 -0.16
C PRO A 5 31.98 -15.17 0.49
N VAL A 6 30.81 -14.93 1.05
CA VAL A 6 29.89 -16.02 1.39
C VAL A 6 29.52 -16.67 0.06
N ASP A 7 29.67 -18.01 -0.03
CA ASP A 7 29.23 -18.78 -1.19
C ASP A 7 27.77 -18.45 -1.51
N VAL A 8 27.59 -17.55 -2.44
CA VAL A 8 26.29 -17.30 -3.06
C VAL A 8 26.05 -18.55 -3.91
N LYS A 9 25.16 -19.43 -3.43
CA LYS A 9 24.71 -20.54 -4.28
C LYS A 9 24.28 -19.91 -5.61
N PRO A 10 24.84 -20.39 -6.75
CA PRO A 10 24.44 -19.87 -8.04
C PRO A 10 22.92 -19.97 -8.15
N TYR A 11 22.29 -18.92 -8.65
CA TYR A 11 20.87 -18.92 -8.99
C TYR A 11 20.62 -20.15 -9.87
N THR A 12 20.00 -21.17 -9.28
CA THR A 12 19.48 -22.28 -10.07
C THR A 12 18.22 -21.71 -10.71
N PRO A 13 18.13 -21.64 -12.05
CA PRO A 13 16.88 -21.26 -12.70
C PRO A 13 15.80 -22.15 -12.11
N VAL A 14 14.76 -21.53 -11.54
CA VAL A 14 13.62 -22.30 -11.04
C VAL A 14 13.15 -23.13 -12.23
N ALA A 15 13.23 -24.46 -12.10
CA ALA A 15 12.73 -25.38 -13.12
C ALA A 15 11.34 -24.87 -13.50
N GLN A 16 11.02 -24.82 -14.80
CA GLN A 16 9.71 -24.37 -15.23
C GLN A 16 8.65 -25.10 -14.40
N PRO A 17 7.71 -24.40 -13.77
CA PRO A 17 6.75 -25.03 -12.88
C PRO A 17 6.02 -26.14 -13.62
N VAL A 18 5.98 -27.33 -13.03
CA VAL A 18 5.21 -28.43 -13.56
C VAL A 18 3.74 -28.16 -13.20
N TRP A 19 3.02 -27.57 -14.10
CA TRP A 19 1.60 -27.23 -13.97
C TRP A 19 0.73 -28.49 -14.19
N SER A 20 0.80 -29.48 -13.40
CA SER A 20 -0.04 -30.67 -13.50
C SER A 20 -1.23 -30.56 -12.56
N GLY A 21 -2.44 -30.76 -13.08
CA GLY A 21 -3.66 -30.95 -12.30
C GLY A 21 -4.61 -29.76 -12.20
N HIS A 22 -4.38 -28.68 -12.97
CA HIS A 22 -5.31 -27.54 -13.03
C HIS A 22 -6.25 -27.70 -14.23
N ASP A 23 -7.54 -27.93 -13.96
CA ASP A 23 -8.59 -28.11 -14.97
C ASP A 23 -9.56 -26.91 -15.01
N GLY A 24 -9.32 -25.88 -14.20
CA GLY A 24 -10.19 -24.73 -14.02
C GLY A 24 -10.32 -23.85 -15.26
N VAL A 25 -11.34 -23.00 -15.24
CA VAL A 25 -11.54 -21.92 -16.20
C VAL A 25 -11.63 -20.59 -15.46
N TYR A 26 -10.90 -19.60 -15.94
CA TYR A 26 -10.68 -18.34 -15.24
C TYR A 26 -11.25 -17.16 -16.02
N PRO A 27 -11.90 -16.18 -15.38
CA PRO A 27 -12.30 -14.96 -16.08
C PRO A 27 -11.09 -14.26 -16.70
N LEU A 28 -11.23 -13.81 -17.95
CA LEU A 28 -10.14 -13.15 -18.68
C LEU A 28 -9.57 -11.94 -17.91
N GLU A 29 -10.42 -11.17 -17.24
CA GLU A 29 -9.99 -10.03 -16.44
C GLU A 29 -9.12 -10.43 -15.23
N ALA A 30 -9.42 -11.56 -14.57
CA ALA A 30 -8.59 -12.07 -13.48
C ALA A 30 -7.21 -12.51 -13.98
N VAL A 31 -7.15 -13.16 -15.14
CA VAL A 31 -5.89 -13.55 -15.78
C VAL A 31 -5.10 -12.31 -16.22
N ALA A 32 -5.76 -11.32 -16.80
CA ALA A 32 -5.15 -10.05 -17.19
C ALA A 32 -4.49 -9.34 -15.99
N ALA A 33 -5.18 -9.30 -14.86
CA ALA A 33 -4.65 -8.68 -13.63
C ALA A 33 -3.37 -9.36 -13.13
N VAL A 34 -3.31 -10.69 -13.08
CA VAL A 34 -2.13 -11.42 -12.57
C VAL A 34 -0.97 -11.49 -13.56
N THR A 35 -1.25 -11.32 -14.85
CA THR A 35 -0.22 -11.33 -15.92
C THR A 35 0.28 -9.92 -16.28
N GLY A 36 -0.28 -8.87 -15.68
CA GLY A 36 0.10 -7.48 -15.96
C GLY A 36 -0.24 -7.00 -17.37
N MET A 37 -1.17 -7.67 -18.05
CA MET A 37 -1.59 -7.37 -19.41
C MET A 37 -2.97 -6.70 -19.43
N THR A 38 -3.26 -5.92 -20.47
CA THR A 38 -4.62 -5.40 -20.64
C THR A 38 -5.59 -6.50 -21.10
N PRO A 39 -6.87 -6.50 -20.68
CA PRO A 39 -7.85 -7.48 -21.15
C PRO A 39 -7.97 -7.56 -22.67
N SER A 40 -7.78 -6.43 -23.37
CA SER A 40 -7.79 -6.38 -24.84
C SER A 40 -6.61 -7.12 -25.46
N PHE A 41 -5.42 -7.00 -24.87
CA PHE A 41 -4.23 -7.71 -25.34
C PHE A 41 -4.37 -9.22 -25.07
N VAL A 42 -4.80 -9.60 -23.87
CA VAL A 42 -5.07 -11.01 -23.53
C VAL A 42 -6.03 -11.64 -24.53
N GLY A 43 -7.19 -11.02 -24.76
CA GLY A 43 -8.18 -11.52 -25.73
C GLY A 43 -7.61 -11.67 -27.14
N LYS A 44 -6.75 -10.75 -27.59
CA LYS A 44 -6.09 -10.83 -28.89
C LYS A 44 -5.10 -12.01 -28.97
N VAL A 45 -4.29 -12.23 -27.92
CA VAL A 45 -3.30 -13.32 -27.91
C VAL A 45 -3.98 -14.69 -27.92
N VAL A 46 -5.02 -14.87 -27.11
CA VAL A 46 -5.73 -16.17 -27.01
C VAL A 46 -6.87 -16.33 -28.03
N GLY A 47 -7.15 -15.32 -28.85
CA GLY A 47 -8.21 -15.37 -29.86
C GLY A 47 -9.63 -15.39 -29.28
N LYS A 48 -9.86 -14.81 -28.09
CA LYS A 48 -11.13 -14.83 -27.35
C LYS A 48 -11.67 -13.42 -27.06
N SER A 49 -12.98 -13.30 -26.89
CA SER A 49 -13.63 -12.04 -26.48
C SER A 49 -13.29 -11.66 -25.03
N LYS A 50 -13.44 -10.39 -24.66
CA LYS A 50 -13.16 -9.89 -23.29
C LYS A 50 -14.00 -10.56 -22.19
N SER A 51 -15.18 -11.05 -22.51
CA SER A 51 -16.08 -11.76 -21.59
C SER A 51 -15.84 -13.27 -21.53
N ALA A 52 -14.81 -13.78 -22.21
CA ALA A 52 -14.51 -15.19 -22.26
C ALA A 52 -13.82 -15.67 -20.97
N THR A 53 -13.89 -16.98 -20.76
CA THR A 53 -13.07 -17.69 -19.79
C THR A 53 -11.86 -18.31 -20.47
N LEU A 54 -10.76 -18.41 -19.73
CA LEU A 54 -9.48 -18.94 -20.16
C LEU A 54 -9.18 -20.22 -19.41
N GLY A 55 -8.69 -21.23 -20.12
CA GLY A 55 -8.18 -22.44 -19.50
C GLY A 55 -6.69 -22.31 -19.12
N PRO A 56 -6.13 -23.31 -18.43
CA PRO A 56 -4.72 -23.33 -18.06
C PRO A 56 -3.75 -23.15 -19.24
N ASP A 57 -4.06 -23.71 -20.39
CA ASP A 57 -3.21 -23.59 -21.59
C ASP A 57 -3.18 -22.15 -22.15
N ASP A 58 -4.34 -21.46 -22.12
CA ASP A 58 -4.37 -20.03 -22.46
C ASP A 58 -3.49 -19.21 -21.51
N VAL A 59 -3.53 -19.53 -20.20
CA VAL A 59 -2.67 -18.86 -19.20
C VAL A 59 -1.20 -19.13 -19.47
N ARG A 60 -0.81 -20.38 -19.74
CA ARG A 60 0.57 -20.75 -20.10
C ARG A 60 1.06 -19.97 -21.31
N LEU A 61 0.25 -19.88 -22.36
CA LEU A 61 0.58 -19.10 -23.56
C LEU A 61 0.83 -17.63 -23.23
N LEU A 62 0.04 -17.04 -22.33
CA LEU A 62 0.23 -15.65 -21.89
C LEU A 62 1.51 -15.45 -21.09
N LEU A 63 1.89 -16.43 -20.26
CA LEU A 63 3.13 -16.35 -19.47
C LEU A 63 4.41 -16.41 -20.34
N GLU A 64 4.32 -16.86 -21.57
CA GLU A 64 5.43 -16.89 -22.53
C GLU A 64 5.58 -15.61 -23.35
N GLN A 65 4.60 -14.68 -23.25
CA GLN A 65 4.66 -13.43 -23.99
C GLN A 65 5.67 -12.47 -23.39
N ASP A 66 6.38 -11.70 -24.23
CA ASP A 66 7.26 -10.60 -23.80
C ASP A 66 6.50 -9.50 -23.04
N ALA A 67 5.20 -9.41 -23.25
CA ALA A 67 4.30 -8.50 -22.56
C ALA A 67 3.92 -8.95 -21.14
N TYR A 68 4.37 -10.12 -20.70
CA TYR A 68 4.16 -10.57 -19.31
C TYR A 68 4.92 -9.70 -18.33
N HIS A 69 4.22 -9.26 -17.30
CA HIS A 69 4.80 -8.55 -16.17
C HIS A 69 4.23 -9.09 -14.86
N GLU A 70 5.13 -9.40 -13.94
CA GLU A 70 4.70 -9.79 -12.59
C GLU A 70 4.03 -8.61 -11.88
N THR A 71 2.81 -8.84 -11.36
CA THR A 71 2.08 -7.87 -10.54
C THR A 71 2.22 -8.18 -9.06
N PHE A 72 1.31 -8.99 -8.49
CA PHE A 72 1.34 -9.40 -7.08
C PHE A 72 1.44 -10.92 -6.90
N VAL A 73 1.32 -11.69 -7.98
CA VAL A 73 1.48 -13.15 -7.96
C VAL A 73 2.73 -13.51 -8.74
N PRO A 74 3.70 -14.21 -8.15
CA PRO A 74 4.86 -14.73 -8.88
C PRO A 74 4.43 -15.66 -10.02
N ARG A 75 5.16 -15.62 -11.13
CA ARG A 75 4.88 -16.43 -12.32
C ARG A 75 4.62 -17.90 -11.98
N SER A 76 5.39 -18.45 -11.05
CA SER A 76 5.29 -19.85 -10.63
C SER A 76 4.01 -20.21 -9.88
N ARG A 77 3.23 -19.23 -9.43
CA ARG A 77 2.02 -19.45 -8.61
C ARG A 77 0.73 -18.96 -9.27
N ILE A 78 0.81 -18.43 -10.48
CA ILE A 78 -0.37 -17.82 -11.15
C ILE A 78 -1.52 -18.81 -11.28
N LEU A 79 -1.26 -20.04 -11.73
CA LEU A 79 -2.34 -21.05 -11.88
C LEU A 79 -2.90 -21.46 -10.51
N ASP A 80 -2.05 -21.70 -9.50
CA ASP A 80 -2.51 -22.03 -8.14
C ASP A 80 -3.40 -20.92 -7.57
N TYR A 81 -3.01 -19.66 -7.79
CA TYR A 81 -3.78 -18.51 -7.33
C TYR A 81 -5.14 -18.43 -8.03
N LEU A 82 -5.19 -18.57 -9.35
CA LEU A 82 -6.43 -18.52 -10.12
C LEU A 82 -7.39 -19.66 -9.73
N GLU A 83 -6.86 -20.88 -9.52
CA GLU A 83 -7.64 -22.03 -9.04
C GLU A 83 -8.23 -21.74 -7.66
N ALA A 84 -7.40 -21.30 -6.72
CA ALA A 84 -7.86 -20.96 -5.38
C ALA A 84 -8.92 -19.82 -5.36
N GLN A 85 -8.88 -18.88 -6.31
CA GLN A 85 -9.91 -17.85 -6.44
C GLN A 85 -11.23 -18.42 -6.99
N SER A 86 -11.16 -19.40 -7.91
CA SER A 86 -12.34 -20.05 -8.49
C SER A 86 -13.11 -20.88 -7.46
N ASP A 87 -12.40 -21.50 -6.54
CA ASP A 87 -12.95 -22.35 -5.48
C ASP A 87 -13.40 -21.57 -4.22
N ARG A 88 -13.11 -20.28 -4.16
CA ARG A 88 -13.52 -19.46 -3.00
C ARG A 88 -15.02 -19.38 -2.85
N PRO A 89 -15.57 -19.64 -1.66
CA PRO A 89 -16.97 -19.40 -1.39
C PRO A 89 -17.25 -17.89 -1.55
N LYS A 90 -18.40 -17.56 -2.16
CA LYS A 90 -18.82 -16.15 -2.27
C LYS A 90 -18.99 -15.57 -0.87
N VAL A 91 -18.14 -14.63 -0.50
CA VAL A 91 -18.24 -13.92 0.77
C VAL A 91 -19.48 -13.01 0.71
N LYS A 92 -20.25 -12.97 1.83
CA LYS A 92 -21.39 -12.06 1.92
C LYS A 92 -20.86 -10.61 1.89
N SER A 93 -21.32 -9.85 0.90
CA SER A 93 -20.97 -8.43 0.81
C SER A 93 -21.60 -7.63 1.96
N LEU A 94 -20.84 -6.71 2.52
CA LEU A 94 -21.33 -5.71 3.46
C LEU A 94 -22.33 -4.77 2.75
N SER A 95 -23.22 -4.17 3.51
CA SER A 95 -24.09 -3.10 3.00
C SER A 95 -23.36 -1.75 3.00
N LEU A 96 -23.92 -0.76 2.31
CA LEU A 96 -23.41 0.61 2.38
C LEU A 96 -23.48 1.17 3.82
N GLU A 97 -24.51 0.80 4.58
CA GLU A 97 -24.67 1.21 5.97
C GLU A 97 -23.59 0.60 6.87
N ASP A 98 -23.22 -0.66 6.66
CA ASP A 98 -22.12 -1.34 7.37
C ASP A 98 -20.75 -0.68 7.11
N CYS A 99 -20.62 0.02 5.98
CA CYS A 99 -19.39 0.72 5.58
C CYS A 99 -19.37 2.20 5.99
N THR A 100 -20.52 2.82 6.30
CA THR A 100 -20.60 4.27 6.48
C THR A 100 -20.31 4.70 7.91
N ASP A 101 -19.26 5.52 8.12
CA ASP A 101 -18.74 5.98 9.42
C ASP A 101 -18.47 4.82 10.40
N ARG A 102 -17.76 3.83 9.89
CA ARG A 102 -17.45 2.60 10.63
C ARG A 102 -15.96 2.28 10.63
N MET A 103 -15.50 1.83 11.80
CA MET A 103 -14.26 1.06 11.92
C MET A 103 -14.57 -0.42 11.77
N ILE A 104 -13.85 -1.09 10.90
CA ILE A 104 -13.93 -2.54 10.68
C ILE A 104 -12.61 -3.15 11.13
N VAL A 105 -12.66 -3.98 12.16
CA VAL A 105 -11.48 -4.70 12.66
C VAL A 105 -11.26 -5.95 11.83
N GLY A 106 -10.11 -6.05 11.21
CA GLY A 106 -9.72 -7.18 10.38
C GLY A 106 -8.59 -6.86 9.42
N SER A 107 -8.11 -7.89 8.74
CA SER A 107 -7.12 -7.71 7.68
C SER A 107 -7.73 -6.95 6.51
N SER A 108 -7.05 -5.90 6.04
CA SER A 108 -7.45 -5.15 4.84
C SER A 108 -7.63 -6.06 3.63
N ARG A 109 -6.77 -7.08 3.52
CA ARG A 109 -6.80 -8.09 2.48
C ARG A 109 -8.14 -8.84 2.41
N ASP A 110 -8.69 -9.22 3.55
CA ASP A 110 -9.92 -10.01 3.62
C ASP A 110 -11.17 -9.13 3.67
N VAL A 111 -11.11 -8.01 4.40
CA VAL A 111 -12.24 -7.07 4.52
C VAL A 111 -12.59 -6.44 3.18
N LEU A 112 -11.61 -6.09 2.35
CA LEU A 112 -11.86 -5.52 1.02
C LEU A 112 -12.67 -6.45 0.11
N ASP A 113 -12.50 -7.78 0.22
CA ASP A 113 -13.29 -8.76 -0.54
C ASP A 113 -14.79 -8.75 -0.16
N THR A 114 -15.13 -8.21 1.02
CA THR A 114 -16.52 -8.10 1.52
C THR A 114 -17.20 -6.78 1.16
N MET A 115 -16.45 -5.79 0.68
CA MET A 115 -16.97 -4.44 0.46
C MET A 115 -17.82 -4.35 -0.80
N PRO A 116 -18.83 -3.46 -0.81
CA PRO A 116 -19.63 -3.19 -2.01
C PRO A 116 -18.79 -2.55 -3.13
N ASN A 117 -19.22 -2.78 -4.37
CA ASN A 117 -18.60 -2.18 -5.54
C ASN A 117 -18.90 -0.67 -5.63
N SER A 118 -17.93 0.11 -6.09
CA SER A 118 -18.11 1.51 -6.55
C SER A 118 -18.77 2.46 -5.54
N ILE A 119 -18.42 2.35 -4.27
CA ILE A 119 -18.99 3.20 -3.21
C ILE A 119 -18.03 4.31 -2.75
N TYR A 120 -16.71 4.11 -2.86
CA TYR A 120 -15.73 5.09 -2.38
C TYR A 120 -15.32 6.06 -3.48
N GLN A 121 -15.40 7.36 -3.18
CA GLN A 121 -14.89 8.42 -4.05
C GLN A 121 -13.37 8.54 -3.90
N THR A 122 -12.87 8.36 -2.68
CA THR A 122 -11.46 8.52 -2.38
C THR A 122 -10.99 7.41 -1.44
N ILE A 123 -9.84 6.83 -1.76
CA ILE A 123 -9.09 5.96 -0.86
C ILE A 123 -7.82 6.72 -0.48
N VAL A 124 -7.61 6.96 0.81
CA VAL A 124 -6.40 7.62 1.32
C VAL A 124 -5.82 6.79 2.44
N THR A 125 -4.56 6.45 2.34
CA THR A 125 -3.90 5.66 3.38
C THR A 125 -2.42 5.97 3.51
N SER A 126 -1.89 5.74 4.71
CA SER A 126 -0.45 5.60 4.96
C SER A 126 -0.19 4.21 5.48
N THR A 127 0.36 3.36 4.64
CA THR A 127 0.58 1.96 4.99
C THR A 127 1.63 1.78 6.08
N PRO A 128 1.63 0.68 6.82
CA PRO A 128 2.82 0.22 7.50
C PRO A 128 3.99 0.14 6.50
N TYR A 129 5.14 0.76 6.81
CA TYR A 129 6.29 0.72 5.90
C TYR A 129 7.12 -0.53 6.12
N TRP A 130 7.65 -1.07 5.03
CA TRP A 130 8.43 -2.30 5.08
C TRP A 130 9.54 -2.25 6.12
N ALA A 131 9.45 -3.17 7.09
CA ALA A 131 10.44 -3.43 8.12
C ALA A 131 10.87 -2.21 8.97
N MET A 132 10.03 -1.18 9.04
CA MET A 132 10.37 0.00 9.84
C MET A 132 9.88 -0.08 11.28
N ARG A 133 8.76 -0.75 11.55
CA ARG A 133 8.15 -0.79 12.90
C ARG A 133 7.41 -2.10 13.15
N LEU A 134 7.35 -2.48 14.43
CA LEU A 134 6.41 -3.45 14.94
C LEU A 134 5.17 -2.70 15.44
N TYR A 135 4.02 -3.03 14.90
CA TYR A 135 2.74 -2.49 15.33
C TYR A 135 2.10 -3.42 16.37
N LYS A 136 1.11 -2.92 17.11
CA LYS A 136 0.35 -3.74 18.08
C LYS A 136 -0.60 -4.66 17.34
N ASP A 137 -0.84 -5.82 17.95
CA ASP A 137 -1.83 -6.79 17.48
C ASP A 137 -1.64 -7.22 16.02
N MET A 138 -0.37 -7.29 15.56
CA MET A 138 -0.07 -7.74 14.20
C MET A 138 -0.40 -9.23 14.06
N GLU A 139 -1.24 -9.54 13.08
CA GLU A 139 -1.54 -10.91 12.68
C GLU A 139 -0.95 -11.20 11.29
N ALA A 140 -0.60 -12.46 11.06
CA ALA A 140 -0.05 -12.88 9.78
C ALA A 140 -1.18 -13.24 8.80
N ASP A 141 -1.10 -12.68 7.60
CA ASP A 141 -1.90 -13.09 6.44
C ASP A 141 -1.12 -14.10 5.60
N THR A 142 -1.84 -14.98 4.90
CA THR A 142 -1.26 -15.77 3.81
C THR A 142 -1.56 -15.08 2.48
N TRP A 143 -0.52 -14.50 1.89
CA TRP A 143 -0.60 -13.68 0.70
C TRP A 143 -0.70 -14.49 -0.60
N ALA A 144 -1.05 -13.85 -1.70
CA ALA A 144 -1.19 -14.49 -3.01
C ALA A 144 0.10 -15.14 -3.51
N ASP A 145 1.26 -14.62 -3.10
CA ASP A 145 2.57 -15.20 -3.42
C ASP A 145 2.93 -16.41 -2.54
N GLY A 146 2.11 -16.70 -1.52
CA GLY A 146 2.27 -17.81 -0.59
C GLY A 146 3.12 -17.49 0.64
N GLU A 147 3.65 -16.26 0.75
CA GLU A 147 4.29 -15.82 1.98
C GLU A 147 3.22 -15.68 3.09
N THR A 148 3.57 -16.10 4.31
CA THR A 148 2.72 -15.92 5.49
C THR A 148 3.45 -15.01 6.46
N CYS A 149 3.01 -13.77 6.55
CA CYS A 149 3.57 -12.76 7.43
C CYS A 149 2.59 -11.61 7.66
N PRO A 150 2.77 -10.81 8.73
CA PRO A 150 2.07 -9.54 8.86
C PRO A 150 2.52 -8.57 7.77
N TYR A 151 1.60 -7.74 7.27
CA TYR A 151 1.92 -6.68 6.32
C TYR A 151 2.98 -5.71 6.89
N GLY A 152 4.01 -5.42 6.12
CA GLY A 152 5.18 -4.64 6.52
C GLY A 152 6.31 -5.46 7.15
N MET A 153 6.13 -6.80 7.30
CA MET A 153 7.11 -7.72 7.87
C MET A 153 7.59 -8.79 6.88
N GLU A 154 7.41 -8.55 5.62
CA GLU A 154 7.85 -9.41 4.53
C GLU A 154 9.36 -9.66 4.58
N GLN A 155 9.80 -10.82 4.11
CA GLN A 155 11.21 -11.18 4.07
C GLN A 155 12.01 -10.31 3.09
N THR A 156 11.35 -9.83 2.02
CA THR A 156 11.98 -9.07 0.94
C THR A 156 11.18 -7.82 0.59
N PRO A 157 11.81 -6.76 0.05
CA PRO A 157 11.07 -5.60 -0.46
C PRO A 157 10.14 -5.97 -1.63
N GLU A 158 10.48 -7.00 -2.41
CA GLU A 158 9.60 -7.53 -3.46
C GLU A 158 8.33 -8.14 -2.89
N GLY A 159 8.41 -8.86 -1.75
CA GLY A 159 7.25 -9.37 -1.01
C GLY A 159 6.34 -8.23 -0.59
N PHE A 160 6.90 -7.19 0.03
CA PHE A 160 6.14 -6.00 0.43
C PHE A 160 5.47 -5.30 -0.75
N VAL A 161 6.17 -5.17 -1.88
CA VAL A 161 5.60 -4.60 -3.11
C VAL A 161 4.45 -5.46 -3.62
N ARG A 162 4.60 -6.80 -3.67
CA ARG A 162 3.50 -7.71 -4.07
C ARG A 162 2.29 -7.59 -3.17
N HIS A 163 2.47 -7.60 -1.86
CA HIS A 163 1.37 -7.49 -0.90
C HIS A 163 0.66 -6.12 -0.99
N SER A 164 1.40 -5.02 -1.16
CA SER A 164 0.82 -3.70 -1.40
C SER A 164 -0.03 -3.67 -2.68
N VAL A 165 0.46 -4.32 -3.74
CA VAL A 165 -0.24 -4.41 -5.03
C VAL A 165 -1.45 -5.35 -4.95
N GLU A 166 -1.41 -6.42 -4.14
CA GLU A 166 -2.58 -7.26 -3.84
C GLU A 166 -3.68 -6.46 -3.15
N ILE A 167 -3.35 -5.64 -2.15
CA ILE A 167 -4.33 -4.76 -1.49
C ILE A 167 -4.92 -3.76 -2.50
N LEU A 168 -4.09 -3.13 -3.34
CA LEU A 168 -4.57 -2.22 -4.39
C LEU A 168 -5.48 -2.95 -5.39
N HIS A 169 -5.15 -4.19 -5.78
CA HIS A 169 -6.01 -5.02 -6.62
C HIS A 169 -7.39 -5.23 -6.00
N LYS A 170 -7.44 -5.60 -4.73
CA LYS A 170 -8.68 -5.82 -3.97
C LYS A 170 -9.48 -4.53 -3.74
N ALA A 171 -8.81 -3.40 -3.50
CA ALA A 171 -9.46 -2.10 -3.30
C ALA A 171 -10.10 -1.56 -4.59
N LYS A 172 -9.62 -1.96 -5.78
CA LYS A 172 -10.02 -1.38 -7.06
C LYS A 172 -11.52 -1.43 -7.33
N HIS A 173 -12.19 -2.55 -7.01
CA HIS A 173 -13.62 -2.71 -7.28
C HIS A 173 -14.50 -1.82 -6.40
N THR A 174 -14.00 -1.40 -5.24
CA THR A 174 -14.73 -0.56 -4.28
C THR A 174 -14.76 0.91 -4.69
N LEU A 175 -13.85 1.33 -5.57
CA LEU A 175 -13.67 2.71 -6.00
C LEU A 175 -14.69 3.07 -7.08
N LYS A 176 -15.29 4.27 -6.98
CA LYS A 176 -16.14 4.86 -8.03
C LYS A 176 -15.33 5.04 -9.31
N GLY A 177 -16.01 5.08 -10.47
CA GLY A 177 -15.36 5.20 -11.78
C GLY A 177 -14.46 6.43 -11.92
N ASP A 178 -14.82 7.55 -11.30
CA ASP A 178 -14.07 8.81 -11.27
C ASP A 178 -13.29 9.03 -9.97
N GLY A 179 -13.22 8.01 -9.12
CA GLY A 179 -12.56 8.05 -7.83
C GLY A 179 -11.04 8.02 -7.90
N SER A 180 -10.41 8.37 -6.78
CA SER A 180 -8.96 8.46 -6.63
C SER A 180 -8.44 7.64 -5.46
N VAL A 181 -7.22 7.08 -5.61
CA VAL A 181 -6.44 6.48 -4.54
C VAL A 181 -5.21 7.34 -4.28
N PHE A 182 -4.95 7.66 -3.03
CA PHE A 182 -3.72 8.29 -2.55
C PHE A 182 -3.04 7.34 -1.57
N TRP A 183 -1.99 6.68 -2.06
CA TRP A 183 -1.27 5.66 -1.32
C TRP A 183 0.06 6.21 -0.83
N ASN A 184 0.11 6.62 0.44
CA ASN A 184 1.35 7.13 1.03
C ASN A 184 2.23 5.97 1.48
N VAL A 185 3.47 5.96 1.02
CA VAL A 185 4.46 4.95 1.37
C VAL A 185 5.86 5.56 1.40
N GLY A 186 6.62 5.18 2.42
CA GLY A 186 8.03 5.51 2.51
C GLY A 186 8.89 4.48 1.79
N ASP A 187 10.04 4.94 1.28
CA ASP A 187 11.08 4.05 0.81
C ASP A 187 12.03 3.66 1.94
N THR A 188 12.87 2.69 1.74
CA THR A 188 13.88 2.25 2.70
C THR A 188 15.13 1.73 1.99
N TYR A 189 16.14 1.34 2.76
CA TYR A 189 17.35 0.74 2.25
C TYR A 189 17.36 -0.76 2.54
N ASN A 190 17.88 -1.54 1.60
CA ASN A 190 18.13 -2.96 1.78
C ASN A 190 19.31 -3.13 2.76
N THR A 191 19.03 -3.26 4.05
CA THR A 191 20.04 -3.39 5.08
C THR A 191 19.80 -4.61 5.96
N ARG A 192 20.87 -5.23 6.43
CA ARG A 192 20.82 -6.34 7.39
C ARG A 192 20.42 -5.90 8.79
N THR A 193 20.33 -4.60 9.04
CA THR A 193 20.14 -4.05 10.38
C THR A 193 18.70 -3.71 10.70
N GLN A 194 18.25 -4.25 11.79
CA GLN A 194 17.23 -3.84 12.74
C GLN A 194 15.88 -3.32 12.19
N VAL A 195 14.83 -4.04 12.57
CA VAL A 195 13.49 -3.45 12.71
C VAL A 195 13.58 -2.36 13.79
N ARG A 196 13.34 -1.11 13.43
CA ARG A 196 13.35 0.02 14.38
C ARG A 196 12.03 0.01 15.16
N ASN A 197 12.07 -0.28 16.45
CA ASN A 197 10.87 -0.37 17.27
C ASN A 197 10.13 0.96 17.41
N ASN A 198 10.84 2.08 17.59
CA ASN A 198 10.28 3.44 17.53
C ASN A 198 11.42 4.50 17.46
N ALA A 199 11.05 5.75 17.15
CA ALA A 199 12.03 6.83 17.04
C ALA A 199 12.75 7.12 18.37
N ALA A 200 12.06 6.97 19.52
CA ALA A 200 12.65 7.21 20.84
C ALA A 200 13.69 6.14 21.21
N GLU A 201 13.42 4.86 20.93
CA GLU A 201 14.39 3.79 21.13
C GLU A 201 15.60 3.91 20.20
N THR A 202 15.36 4.36 18.96
CA THR A 202 16.43 4.61 18.00
C THR A 202 17.33 5.75 18.50
N LEU A 203 16.75 6.86 18.98
CA LEU A 203 17.50 7.98 19.54
C LEU A 203 18.29 7.56 20.78
N ARG A 204 17.69 6.81 21.71
CA ARG A 204 18.39 6.29 22.90
C ARG A 204 19.56 5.39 22.49
N ALA A 205 19.37 4.50 21.52
CA ALA A 205 20.45 3.64 21.02
C ALA A 205 21.57 4.44 20.32
N MET A 206 21.25 5.56 19.66
CA MET A 206 22.24 6.47 19.06
C MET A 206 23.03 7.24 20.12
N HIS A 207 22.44 7.54 21.28
CA HIS A 207 23.11 8.18 22.43
C HIS A 207 23.80 7.20 23.37
N GLY A 208 23.84 5.90 23.04
CA GLY A 208 24.45 4.87 23.88
C GLY A 208 23.58 4.44 25.07
N GLU A 209 22.34 4.90 25.14
CA GLU A 209 21.38 4.59 26.17
C GLU A 209 20.47 3.42 25.71
N GLY A 210 20.87 2.20 26.01
CA GLY A 210 20.06 1.00 25.73
C GLY A 210 20.78 -0.07 24.93
N GLU A 211 20.39 -1.32 25.13
CA GLU A 211 20.94 -2.45 24.39
C GLU A 211 20.45 -2.41 22.93
N ARG A 212 21.37 -2.46 21.99
CA ARG A 212 21.07 -2.74 20.59
C ARG A 212 20.64 -4.20 20.49
N LYS A 213 19.36 -4.45 20.31
CA LYS A 213 18.90 -5.81 19.99
C LYS A 213 19.57 -6.26 18.71
N GLY A 214 20.28 -7.39 18.79
CA GLY A 214 20.91 -8.00 17.63
C GLY A 214 19.85 -8.53 16.64
N TRP A 215 20.23 -8.70 15.38
CA TRP A 215 19.38 -9.32 14.37
C TRP A 215 18.76 -10.67 14.83
N HIS A 216 19.48 -11.43 15.67
CA HIS A 216 19.01 -12.72 16.20
C HIS A 216 17.87 -12.60 17.21
N ASP A 217 17.68 -11.43 17.80
CA ASP A 217 16.70 -11.20 18.86
C ASP A 217 15.33 -10.75 18.33
N HIS A 218 15.18 -10.61 17.01
CA HIS A 218 13.92 -10.23 16.38
C HIS A 218 13.09 -11.45 16.02
N ALA A 219 11.79 -11.42 16.37
CA ALA A 219 10.86 -12.48 16.04
C ALA A 219 10.67 -12.67 14.52
N VAL A 220 10.83 -11.59 13.75
CA VAL A 220 10.78 -11.61 12.29
C VAL A 220 12.16 -11.24 11.74
N ARG A 221 12.83 -12.21 11.14
CA ARG A 221 14.15 -12.03 10.51
C ARG A 221 13.97 -11.76 9.03
N ARG A 222 14.69 -10.78 8.50
CA ARG A 222 14.77 -10.50 7.08
C ARG A 222 16.05 -11.05 6.50
N TYR A 223 15.98 -11.53 5.28
CA TYR A 223 17.15 -11.90 4.50
C TYR A 223 17.47 -10.74 3.55
N SER A 224 18.42 -9.89 3.93
CA SER A 224 18.93 -8.82 3.05
C SER A 224 19.88 -9.34 1.97
N SER A 225 20.30 -10.61 2.08
CA SER A 225 21.09 -11.30 1.07
C SER A 225 20.19 -12.23 0.28
N GLY A 226 20.33 -12.26 -1.03
CA GLY A 226 19.56 -13.16 -1.90
C GLY A 226 18.68 -12.45 -2.92
N HIS A 227 18.68 -11.11 -2.94
CA HIS A 227 18.10 -10.36 -4.04
C HIS A 227 18.90 -10.57 -5.32
N SER A 228 18.19 -10.68 -6.44
CA SER A 228 18.82 -10.83 -7.74
C SER A 228 19.56 -9.54 -8.18
N TYR A 229 19.20 -8.38 -7.63
CA TYR A 229 19.73 -7.08 -8.06
C TYR A 229 20.04 -6.10 -6.92
N LEU A 230 19.34 -6.12 -5.77
CA LEU A 230 19.55 -5.19 -4.66
C LEU A 230 20.77 -5.57 -3.83
N LYS A 231 21.70 -4.64 -3.67
CA LYS A 231 22.89 -4.77 -2.84
C LYS A 231 22.60 -4.31 -1.40
N ASP A 232 23.41 -4.74 -0.46
CA ASP A 232 23.34 -4.24 0.92
C ASP A 232 23.60 -2.72 0.95
N GLY A 233 22.72 -1.97 1.61
CA GLY A 233 22.77 -0.51 1.67
C GLY A 233 22.14 0.23 0.49
N GLU A 234 21.65 -0.47 -0.53
CA GLU A 234 20.99 0.13 -1.69
C GLU A 234 19.54 0.53 -1.37
N GLN A 235 19.06 1.61 -1.96
CA GLN A 235 17.66 2.06 -1.83
C GLN A 235 16.74 1.10 -2.58
N CYS A 236 15.61 0.72 -1.94
CA CYS A 236 14.72 -0.32 -2.47
C CYS A 236 13.80 0.14 -3.60
N LEU A 237 13.56 1.45 -3.74
CA LEU A 237 12.66 2.07 -4.73
C LEU A 237 11.20 1.58 -4.63
N ILE A 238 10.76 1.20 -3.44
CA ILE A 238 9.44 0.61 -3.15
C ILE A 238 8.28 1.43 -3.75
N PRO A 239 8.19 2.78 -3.58
CA PRO A 239 7.07 3.55 -4.13
C PRO A 239 6.94 3.43 -5.64
N PHE A 240 8.07 3.39 -6.35
CA PHE A 240 8.12 3.32 -7.81
C PHE A 240 7.75 1.92 -8.34
N GLU A 241 8.17 0.87 -7.64
CA GLU A 241 7.79 -0.51 -7.97
C GLU A 241 6.30 -0.76 -7.75
N ILE A 242 5.72 -0.27 -6.64
CA ILE A 242 4.27 -0.31 -6.41
C ILE A 242 3.54 0.45 -7.54
N THR A 243 4.00 1.67 -7.88
CA THR A 243 3.40 2.50 -8.94
C THR A 243 3.39 1.77 -10.28
N ARG A 244 4.52 1.18 -10.67
CA ARG A 244 4.66 0.44 -11.93
C ARG A 244 3.68 -0.74 -11.99
N ARG A 245 3.63 -1.54 -10.93
CA ARG A 245 2.76 -2.72 -10.87
C ARG A 245 1.27 -2.33 -10.76
N ALA A 246 0.92 -1.24 -10.07
CA ALA A 246 -0.44 -0.71 -10.05
C ALA A 246 -0.93 -0.31 -11.45
N SER A 247 -0.06 0.30 -12.27
CA SER A 247 -0.39 0.57 -13.69
C SER A 247 -0.72 -0.70 -14.46
N MET A 248 -0.01 -1.78 -14.22
CA MET A 248 -0.26 -3.09 -14.85
C MET A 248 -1.58 -3.73 -14.40
N LEU A 249 -2.08 -3.41 -13.20
CA LEU A 249 -3.43 -3.77 -12.74
C LEU A 249 -4.53 -2.97 -13.43
N GLY A 250 -4.19 -2.04 -14.32
CA GLY A 250 -5.11 -1.18 -15.04
C GLY A 250 -5.54 0.06 -14.26
N TYR A 251 -4.77 0.50 -13.26
CA TYR A 251 -4.88 1.85 -12.73
C TYR A 251 -4.24 2.86 -13.69
N TRP A 252 -4.76 4.07 -13.69
CA TRP A 252 -4.10 5.23 -14.28
C TRP A 252 -3.22 5.88 -13.22
N VAL A 253 -1.92 5.90 -13.42
CA VAL A 253 -0.99 6.64 -12.57
C VAL A 253 -1.10 8.11 -12.93
N LYS A 254 -1.57 8.94 -11.99
CA LYS A 254 -1.71 10.40 -12.21
C LYS A 254 -0.45 11.14 -11.83
N SER A 255 0.13 10.79 -10.68
CA SER A 255 1.39 11.34 -10.20
C SER A 255 1.98 10.48 -9.09
N VAL A 256 3.27 10.63 -8.86
CA VAL A 256 3.96 10.21 -7.65
C VAL A 256 4.34 11.50 -6.93
N ILE A 257 3.50 11.91 -5.98
CA ILE A 257 3.65 13.16 -5.25
C ILE A 257 4.75 12.99 -4.21
N CYS A 258 5.70 13.92 -4.20
CA CYS A 258 6.77 13.96 -3.21
C CYS A 258 6.30 14.77 -1.99
N TRP A 259 6.09 14.11 -0.86
CA TRP A 259 5.86 14.78 0.41
C TRP A 259 7.20 15.08 1.09
N GLY A 260 7.64 16.35 0.99
CA GLY A 260 8.78 16.87 1.72
C GLY A 260 8.43 17.16 3.17
N LYS A 261 9.22 16.62 4.09
CA LYS A 261 9.08 16.87 5.53
C LYS A 261 9.95 18.06 5.93
N THR A 262 9.38 19.03 6.62
CA THR A 262 10.14 20.18 7.14
C THR A 262 11.17 19.76 8.19
N HIS A 263 10.95 18.62 8.85
CA HIS A 263 11.88 18.04 9.82
C HIS A 263 11.99 16.53 9.57
N SER A 264 13.20 16.03 9.48
CA SER A 264 13.50 14.61 9.33
C SER A 264 14.57 14.15 10.32
N MET A 265 14.58 12.84 10.61
CA MET A 265 15.66 12.25 11.40
C MET A 265 16.99 12.36 10.65
N PRO A 266 18.10 12.68 11.32
CA PRO A 266 19.40 12.70 10.69
C PRO A 266 19.78 11.32 10.17
N GLU A 267 20.46 11.27 9.03
CA GLU A 267 20.97 10.04 8.42
C GLU A 267 22.27 9.62 9.16
N PRO A 268 22.33 8.45 9.77
CA PRO A 268 23.54 8.01 10.49
C PRO A 268 24.67 7.56 9.55
N GLN A 269 24.38 7.33 8.27
CA GLN A 269 25.37 6.90 7.29
C GLN A 269 26.01 8.11 6.60
N THR A 270 27.32 8.17 6.57
CA THR A 270 28.07 9.27 5.96
C THR A 270 28.12 9.22 4.43
N SER A 271 27.75 8.08 3.83
CA SER A 271 27.83 7.82 2.39
C SER A 271 26.57 8.24 1.62
N ARG A 272 25.55 8.79 2.29
CA ARG A 272 24.29 9.19 1.67
C ARG A 272 23.64 10.39 2.35
N VAL A 273 22.79 11.09 1.63
CA VAL A 273 22.02 12.24 2.15
C VAL A 273 20.90 11.81 3.10
N SER A 274 20.52 12.68 4.02
CA SER A 274 19.36 12.46 4.90
C SER A 274 18.08 12.41 4.07
N ARG A 275 17.26 11.40 4.30
CA ARG A 275 15.99 11.25 3.63
C ARG A 275 14.92 12.09 4.32
N ALA A 276 14.40 13.08 3.61
CA ALA A 276 13.36 13.99 4.10
C ALA A 276 12.04 13.84 3.34
N THR A 277 11.91 12.84 2.48
CA THR A 277 10.73 12.67 1.61
C THR A 277 10.05 11.32 1.81
N GLU A 278 8.73 11.32 1.65
CA GLU A 278 7.87 10.16 1.40
C GLU A 278 7.12 10.38 0.08
N HIS A 279 6.44 9.35 -0.41
CA HIS A 279 5.78 9.41 -1.71
C HIS A 279 4.31 9.05 -1.56
N ILE A 280 3.45 9.86 -2.17
CA ILE A 280 2.02 9.62 -2.26
C ILE A 280 1.72 9.25 -3.71
N ILE A 281 1.39 7.98 -3.94
CA ILE A 281 1.05 7.47 -5.26
C ILE A 281 -0.40 7.81 -5.54
N HIS A 282 -0.68 8.68 -6.51
CA HIS A 282 -2.02 9.02 -6.96
C HIS A 282 -2.43 8.14 -8.14
N LEU A 283 -3.42 7.30 -7.90
CA LEU A 283 -3.97 6.34 -8.86
C LEU A 283 -5.46 6.61 -9.08
N THR A 284 -5.96 6.27 -10.28
CA THR A 284 -7.38 6.37 -10.63
C THR A 284 -7.79 5.19 -11.51
N VAL A 285 -9.09 4.86 -11.58
CA VAL A 285 -9.58 3.78 -12.44
C VAL A 285 -9.90 4.25 -13.85
N GLN A 286 -9.97 5.55 -14.07
CA GLN A 286 -10.17 6.15 -15.41
C GLN A 286 -9.25 7.34 -15.65
N ARG A 287 -9.14 7.74 -16.93
CA ARG A 287 -8.24 8.81 -17.38
C ARG A 287 -8.56 10.17 -16.74
N THR A 288 -9.82 10.49 -16.56
CA THR A 288 -10.29 11.79 -16.05
C THR A 288 -11.06 11.59 -14.75
N PRO A 289 -10.38 11.60 -13.58
CA PRO A 289 -11.04 11.53 -12.29
C PRO A 289 -11.67 12.86 -11.89
N THR A 290 -12.47 12.85 -10.83
CA THR A 290 -12.86 14.06 -10.10
C THR A 290 -11.61 14.72 -9.50
N LEU A 291 -11.42 16.03 -9.74
CA LEU A 291 -10.29 16.79 -9.23
C LEU A 291 -10.65 18.28 -9.03
N HIS A 292 -10.76 18.71 -7.78
CA HIS A 292 -11.09 20.06 -7.32
C HIS A 292 -9.82 20.81 -6.93
N LYS A 293 -9.12 21.40 -7.91
CA LYS A 293 -7.85 22.13 -7.66
C LYS A 293 -8.04 23.40 -6.83
N GLU A 294 -9.22 24.01 -6.89
CA GLU A 294 -9.63 25.17 -6.10
C GLU A 294 -9.57 24.92 -4.60
N PHE A 295 -9.81 23.69 -4.15
CA PHE A 295 -9.69 23.31 -2.74
C PHE A 295 -8.30 23.66 -2.15
N TYR A 296 -7.26 23.55 -2.95
CA TYR A 296 -5.89 23.88 -2.51
C TYR A 296 -5.74 25.34 -2.10
N PHE A 297 -6.49 26.24 -2.75
CA PHE A 297 -6.42 27.69 -2.49
C PHE A 297 -7.44 28.14 -1.44
N ASP A 298 -8.61 27.52 -1.39
CA ASP A 298 -9.77 27.98 -0.65
C ASP A 298 -9.89 27.35 0.76
N ALA A 299 -9.28 26.18 0.97
CA ALA A 299 -9.38 25.49 2.24
C ALA A 299 -8.34 25.97 3.27
N PRO A 300 -8.65 25.85 4.58
CA PRO A 300 -7.65 26.07 5.64
C PRO A 300 -6.46 25.12 5.48
N SER A 301 -5.24 25.63 5.75
CA SER A 301 -4.01 24.83 5.59
C SER A 301 -3.96 23.60 6.51
N GLU A 302 -4.55 23.70 7.71
CA GLU A 302 -4.66 22.58 8.65
C GLU A 302 -5.57 21.42 8.15
N LEU A 303 -6.43 21.69 7.16
CA LEU A 303 -7.28 20.72 6.47
C LEU A 303 -6.82 20.42 5.04
N GLY A 304 -5.63 20.85 4.67
CA GLY A 304 -4.99 20.50 3.41
C GLY A 304 -4.98 21.60 2.35
N GLY A 305 -5.45 22.81 2.66
CA GLY A 305 -5.23 24.00 1.85
C GLY A 305 -3.75 24.34 1.74
N LYS A 306 -3.44 25.34 0.93
CA LYS A 306 -2.09 25.83 0.68
C LYS A 306 -1.47 26.40 1.97
N GLU A 307 -0.25 26.03 2.26
CA GLU A 307 0.58 26.69 3.26
C GLU A 307 1.27 27.91 2.66
N ASP A 308 1.63 28.91 3.50
CA ASP A 308 2.25 30.17 3.05
C ASP A 308 3.55 29.97 2.28
N TRP A 309 4.30 28.91 2.58
CA TRP A 309 5.56 28.59 1.92
C TRP A 309 5.43 27.67 0.70
N GLU A 310 4.22 27.25 0.33
CA GLU A 310 3.99 26.43 -0.85
C GLU A 310 3.77 27.26 -2.11
N ALA A 311 4.00 26.67 -3.27
CA ALA A 311 3.82 27.32 -4.56
C ALA A 311 2.35 27.69 -4.83
N ASP A 312 2.13 28.76 -5.63
CA ASP A 312 0.80 29.19 -6.07
C ASP A 312 0.21 28.25 -7.17
N LYS A 313 0.42 26.96 -6.98
CA LYS A 313 -0.21 25.91 -7.80
C LYS A 313 -0.16 24.57 -7.07
N LEU A 314 -1.21 23.80 -7.19
CA LEU A 314 -1.18 22.40 -6.76
C LEU A 314 -0.21 21.63 -7.66
N SER A 315 0.90 21.21 -7.10
CA SER A 315 1.98 20.46 -7.79
C SER A 315 2.13 19.06 -7.22
N ASP A 316 3.08 18.31 -7.71
CA ASP A 316 3.50 16.99 -7.21
C ASP A 316 4.61 17.08 -6.13
N SER A 317 4.84 18.26 -5.58
CA SER A 317 5.75 18.50 -4.46
C SER A 317 4.99 19.21 -3.34
N TRP A 318 4.78 18.52 -2.22
CA TRP A 318 4.06 19.01 -1.04
C TRP A 318 5.01 19.17 0.13
N LEU A 319 5.03 20.33 0.75
CA LEU A 319 5.87 20.64 1.91
C LEU A 319 4.98 20.71 3.16
N LEU A 320 4.70 19.56 3.77
CA LEU A 320 3.85 19.46 4.95
C LEU A 320 4.68 19.07 6.17
N SER A 321 4.48 19.76 7.28
CA SER A 321 5.12 19.41 8.54
C SER A 321 4.64 18.06 9.04
N PRO A 322 5.54 17.16 9.47
CA PRO A 322 5.13 15.90 10.08
C PRO A 322 4.33 16.16 11.36
N SER A 323 3.41 15.25 11.71
CA SER A 323 2.68 15.37 12.97
C SER A 323 3.63 15.27 14.16
N ALA A 324 3.40 16.11 15.18
CA ALA A 324 4.20 16.14 16.41
C ALA A 324 3.93 14.93 17.34
N GLY A 325 3.22 13.91 16.90
CA GLY A 325 2.97 12.66 17.63
C GLY A 325 2.49 12.87 19.07
N ARG A 326 1.25 13.27 19.29
CA ARG A 326 0.66 13.27 20.63
C ARG A 326 0.34 11.84 21.04
N GLY A 327 0.88 11.37 22.17
CA GLY A 327 0.54 10.06 22.76
C GLY A 327 1.42 8.88 22.37
N GLY A 328 2.67 9.08 21.92
CA GLY A 328 3.61 7.96 21.69
C GLY A 328 3.51 7.28 20.32
N HIS A 329 2.62 7.73 19.44
CA HIS A 329 2.46 7.23 18.06
C HIS A 329 3.29 8.07 17.07
N GLY A 330 4.57 7.76 16.95
CA GLY A 330 5.49 8.49 16.08
C GLY A 330 5.37 8.18 14.57
N ALA A 331 4.22 7.68 14.08
CA ALA A 331 4.04 7.27 12.69
C ALA A 331 2.81 7.86 12.00
N GLN A 332 2.11 8.78 12.63
CA GLN A 332 0.93 9.40 12.04
C GLN A 332 1.35 10.45 11.00
N PHE A 333 0.74 10.41 9.83
CA PHE A 333 0.83 11.56 8.92
C PHE A 333 0.01 12.74 9.47
N PRO A 334 0.37 14.00 9.13
CA PRO A 334 -0.35 15.17 9.61
C PRO A 334 -1.76 15.23 9.01
N LEU A 335 -2.69 15.88 9.71
CA LEU A 335 -4.10 15.97 9.31
C LEU A 335 -4.29 16.61 7.93
N ASN A 336 -3.45 17.58 7.59
CA ASN A 336 -3.52 18.28 6.30
C ASN A 336 -3.16 17.40 5.09
N LEU A 337 -2.43 16.31 5.27
CA LEU A 337 -2.12 15.38 4.17
C LEU A 337 -3.38 14.66 3.68
N PRO A 338 -4.09 13.85 4.51
CA PRO A 338 -5.34 13.23 4.05
C PRO A 338 -6.40 14.28 3.76
N GLY A 339 -6.43 15.41 4.47
CA GLY A 339 -7.33 16.52 4.19
C GLY A 339 -7.19 17.03 2.75
N ARG A 340 -5.96 17.26 2.28
CA ARG A 340 -5.68 17.66 0.90
C ARG A 340 -6.13 16.59 -0.10
N CYS A 341 -5.75 15.34 0.13
CA CYS A 341 -6.13 14.22 -0.76
C CYS A 341 -7.67 14.14 -0.90
N ILE A 342 -8.40 14.16 0.23
CA ILE A 342 -9.86 14.09 0.28
C ILE A 342 -10.48 15.32 -0.40
N GLY A 343 -10.00 16.51 -0.07
CA GLY A 343 -10.58 17.76 -0.56
C GLY A 343 -10.47 17.93 -2.07
N ILE A 344 -9.34 17.54 -2.66
CA ILE A 344 -9.13 17.65 -4.11
C ILE A 344 -9.82 16.56 -4.92
N SER A 345 -10.29 15.47 -4.31
CA SER A 345 -10.80 14.30 -5.05
C SER A 345 -12.23 13.88 -4.69
N SER A 346 -12.91 14.63 -3.81
CA SER A 346 -14.27 14.29 -3.36
C SER A 346 -15.09 15.52 -3.05
N GLU A 347 -16.42 15.34 -2.95
CA GLU A 347 -17.38 16.33 -2.52
C GLU A 347 -17.94 16.01 -1.12
N ARG A 348 -18.67 16.97 -0.53
CA ARG A 348 -19.36 16.77 0.75
C ARG A 348 -20.37 15.62 0.63
N GLY A 349 -20.35 14.72 1.60
CA GLY A 349 -21.21 13.52 1.62
C GLY A 349 -20.61 12.29 0.95
N ASP A 350 -19.55 12.45 0.15
CA ASP A 350 -18.84 11.30 -0.43
C ASP A 350 -18.21 10.41 0.64
N LEU A 351 -18.03 9.15 0.30
CA LEU A 351 -17.42 8.12 1.18
C LEU A 351 -15.92 7.98 0.89
N VAL A 352 -15.13 8.02 1.95
CA VAL A 352 -13.66 7.89 1.95
C VAL A 352 -13.28 6.57 2.62
N LEU A 353 -12.35 5.83 2.06
CA LEU A 353 -11.79 4.60 2.66
C LEU A 353 -10.34 4.80 3.08
N ASP A 354 -10.00 4.32 4.27
CA ASP A 354 -8.61 4.07 4.66
C ASP A 354 -8.44 2.60 5.07
N PRO A 355 -7.77 1.79 4.24
CA PRO A 355 -7.55 0.38 4.53
C PRO A 355 -6.50 0.10 5.62
N PHE A 356 -5.82 1.14 6.14
CA PHE A 356 -4.85 1.06 7.24
C PHE A 356 -5.06 2.24 8.19
N MET A 357 -6.28 2.35 8.75
CA MET A 357 -6.77 3.56 9.44
C MET A 357 -5.91 3.98 10.64
N GLY A 358 -5.28 3.06 11.35
CA GLY A 358 -4.49 3.36 12.53
C GLY A 358 -5.29 4.14 13.56
N SER A 359 -4.77 5.30 13.96
CA SER A 359 -5.38 6.18 14.97
C SER A 359 -6.53 7.06 14.47
N GLY A 360 -6.94 6.95 13.18
CA GLY A 360 -8.13 7.62 12.65
C GLY A 360 -7.91 8.98 12.01
N THR A 361 -6.68 9.37 11.65
CA THR A 361 -6.39 10.70 11.08
C THR A 361 -7.17 10.95 9.78
N THR A 362 -7.30 9.95 8.91
CA THR A 362 -8.09 10.05 7.68
C THR A 362 -9.57 10.29 7.98
N ALA A 363 -10.14 9.55 8.93
CA ALA A 363 -11.54 9.71 9.31
C ALA A 363 -11.82 11.09 9.96
N VAL A 364 -10.89 11.59 10.78
CA VAL A 364 -10.97 12.96 11.33
C VAL A 364 -10.96 13.99 10.22
N ALA A 365 -10.08 13.86 9.21
CA ALA A 365 -10.04 14.76 8.06
C ALA A 365 -11.35 14.70 7.26
N ALA A 366 -11.83 13.50 6.95
CA ALA A 366 -13.09 13.29 6.24
C ALA A 366 -14.27 13.95 6.97
N THR A 367 -14.42 13.71 8.28
CA THR A 367 -15.46 14.29 9.13
C THR A 367 -15.41 15.82 9.11
N ARG A 368 -14.24 16.42 9.31
CA ARG A 368 -14.07 17.89 9.30
C ARG A 368 -14.40 18.53 7.94
N LEU A 369 -14.16 17.78 6.87
CA LEU A 369 -14.50 18.21 5.51
C LEU A 369 -15.95 17.88 5.11
N GLY A 370 -16.74 17.27 5.99
CA GLY A 370 -18.13 16.87 5.73
C GLY A 370 -18.28 15.68 4.79
N ARG A 371 -17.27 14.81 4.76
CA ARG A 371 -17.29 13.50 4.07
C ARG A 371 -17.62 12.40 5.07
N ARG A 372 -18.11 11.28 4.53
CA ARG A 372 -18.30 10.05 5.30
C ARG A 372 -17.04 9.19 5.16
N TRP A 373 -16.85 8.23 6.04
CA TRP A 373 -15.62 7.45 6.04
C TRP A 373 -15.85 5.96 6.38
N THR A 374 -14.91 5.13 5.96
CA THR A 374 -14.74 3.75 6.39
C THR A 374 -13.27 3.55 6.74
N GLY A 375 -13.00 2.96 7.90
CA GLY A 375 -11.65 2.58 8.31
C GLY A 375 -11.52 1.08 8.47
N ILE A 376 -10.41 0.51 8.02
CA ILE A 376 -10.02 -0.86 8.32
C ILE A 376 -8.74 -0.81 9.13
N ASP A 377 -8.66 -1.60 10.18
CA ASP A 377 -7.41 -1.85 10.90
C ASP A 377 -7.41 -3.26 11.49
N ILE A 378 -6.26 -3.92 11.46
CA ILE A 378 -6.12 -5.27 12.04
C ILE A 378 -6.12 -5.24 13.56
N SER A 379 -5.71 -4.09 14.16
CA SER A 379 -5.57 -3.92 15.60
C SER A 379 -6.87 -3.40 16.24
N PRO A 380 -7.54 -4.19 17.11
CA PRO A 380 -8.66 -3.71 17.90
C PRO A 380 -8.27 -2.53 18.82
N THR A 381 -7.00 -2.45 19.20
CA THR A 381 -6.46 -1.36 20.03
C THR A 381 -6.46 -0.04 19.26
N TYR A 382 -5.97 -0.05 18.02
CA TYR A 382 -5.99 1.14 17.15
C TYR A 382 -7.41 1.53 16.74
N ALA A 383 -8.28 0.57 16.47
CA ALA A 383 -9.68 0.84 16.17
C ALA A 383 -10.38 1.63 17.29
N LYS A 384 -10.22 1.23 18.55
CA LYS A 384 -10.74 1.96 19.72
C LYS A 384 -10.13 3.36 19.88
N GLU A 385 -8.85 3.51 19.57
CA GLU A 385 -8.19 4.80 19.60
C GLU A 385 -8.73 5.72 18.50
N ALA A 386 -8.90 5.20 17.28
CA ALA A 386 -9.50 5.93 16.16
C ALA A 386 -10.90 6.43 16.51
N GLU A 387 -11.78 5.57 16.99
CA GLU A 387 -13.14 5.94 17.41
C GLU A 387 -13.15 7.07 18.45
N ARG A 388 -12.24 7.02 19.43
CA ARG A 388 -12.10 8.10 20.41
C ARG A 388 -11.66 9.41 19.77
N ASN A 389 -10.65 9.38 18.91
CA ASN A 389 -10.09 10.56 18.23
C ASN A 389 -11.14 11.20 17.31
N ILE A 390 -11.88 10.39 16.56
CA ILE A 390 -12.94 10.84 15.66
C ILE A 390 -14.08 11.48 16.44
N ARG A 391 -14.53 10.87 17.55
CA ARG A 391 -15.58 11.44 18.41
C ARG A 391 -15.16 12.81 18.96
N THR A 392 -13.95 12.94 19.50
CA THR A 392 -13.43 14.22 19.99
C THR A 392 -13.36 15.28 18.88
N ALA A 393 -12.98 14.88 17.67
CA ALA A 393 -12.96 15.81 16.53
C ALA A 393 -14.37 16.24 16.09
N SER A 394 -15.35 15.35 16.20
CA SER A 394 -16.76 15.66 15.88
C SER A 394 -17.37 16.61 16.92
N GLU A 395 -17.10 16.39 18.22
CA GLU A 395 -17.57 17.27 19.30
C GLU A 395 -17.01 18.70 19.21
N ALA A 396 -15.81 18.88 18.65
CA ALA A 396 -15.18 20.17 18.45
C ALA A 396 -15.77 20.99 17.28
N LEU A 397 -16.67 20.42 16.48
CA LEU A 397 -17.34 21.08 15.37
C LEU A 397 -18.66 21.75 15.79
N PHE A 398 -19.13 21.48 16.98
CA PHE A 398 -20.33 22.06 17.60
C PHE A 398 -19.94 22.90 18.83
#